data_ffa59ff59d706603235922f778f559c6
#
_entry.id   ffa59ff59d706603235922f778f559c6
#
_cell.length_a   1.000
_cell.length_b   1.000
_cell.length_c   1.000
_cell.angle_alpha   90.00
_cell.angle_beta   90.00
_cell.angle_gamma   90.00
#
_symmetry.space_group_name_H-M   'P 1'
#
loop_
_entity.id
_entity.type
_entity.pdbx_description
1 polymer ?
#
loop_
_entity_poly.entity_id
_entity_poly.type
_entity_poly.pdbx_seq_one_letter_code
_entity_poly.pdbx_strand_id
1 'polypeptide(L)'
;MSYILNIETSTTNCSVSLSHENNLIDCQEIDSPNYSHSENLHVFIDDLMKRNKLKFNQLKACAISRGPGSYTGLRIGLSAAKGICFGLDIPLISISSLKVIANTVEFDGLIVSTMDARRDEVYSCIFDNKLNVICDEKPEVINNNSYSDLALKNRLLIVGDGQIKCKKLIDNNENITYNPEILKPSSKYMISIANEKLKQDEFEDLAYFEPKYLKEFRTN
;
A
#
# COMPACT_ATOMS: atom_id res chain seq x y z
N MET A 1 23.89 -7.30 -7.44
CA MET A 1 22.84 -7.52 -6.45
C MET A 1 21.89 -6.32 -6.49
N SER A 2 20.59 -6.53 -6.60
CA SER A 2 19.60 -5.45 -6.79
C SER A 2 18.77 -5.31 -5.53
N TYR A 3 19.19 -4.43 -4.60
CA TYR A 3 18.42 -4.13 -3.40
C TYR A 3 17.38 -3.05 -3.69
N ILE A 4 16.17 -3.22 -3.15
CA ILE A 4 15.10 -2.22 -3.22
C ILE A 4 14.75 -1.81 -1.79
N LEU A 5 14.67 -0.50 -1.56
CA LEU A 5 14.11 0.07 -0.35
C LEU A 5 12.62 0.30 -0.57
N ASN A 6 11.77 -0.32 0.25
CA ASN A 6 10.32 -0.17 0.16
C ASN A 6 9.82 0.65 1.34
N ILE A 7 8.98 1.65 1.09
CA ILE A 7 8.46 2.60 2.09
C ILE A 7 6.93 2.62 2.02
N GLU A 8 6.28 2.41 3.16
CA GLU A 8 4.83 2.49 3.30
C GLU A 8 4.47 3.45 4.43
N THR A 9 3.73 4.51 4.10
CA THR A 9 3.32 5.57 5.04
C THR A 9 1.89 6.04 4.81
N SER A 10 1.10 5.27 4.07
CA SER A 10 -0.27 5.69 3.70
C SER A 10 -1.30 5.60 4.83
N THR A 11 -0.97 4.89 5.92
CA THR A 11 -1.82 4.72 7.11
C THR A 11 -1.07 5.11 8.37
N THR A 12 -1.57 4.74 9.55
CA THR A 12 -0.85 4.89 10.82
C THR A 12 0.36 3.93 10.94
N ASN A 13 0.43 2.90 10.08
CA ASN A 13 1.59 2.02 10.00
C ASN A 13 2.73 2.72 9.25
N CYS A 14 3.83 3.02 9.95
CA CYS A 14 5.08 3.45 9.33
C CYS A 14 5.93 2.21 9.10
N SER A 15 6.14 1.83 7.86
CA SER A 15 6.83 0.58 7.52
C SER A 15 7.91 0.81 6.47
N VAL A 16 9.10 0.26 6.72
CA VAL A 16 10.22 0.27 5.78
C VAL A 16 10.77 -1.15 5.68
N SER A 17 11.05 -1.61 4.47
CA SER A 17 11.69 -2.89 4.24
C SER A 17 12.80 -2.82 3.20
N LEU A 18 13.76 -3.70 3.34
CA LEU A 18 14.79 -3.99 2.35
C LEU A 18 14.49 -5.32 1.69
N SER A 19 14.56 -5.36 0.37
CA SER A 19 14.42 -6.57 -0.40
C SER A 19 15.59 -6.77 -1.37
N HIS A 20 15.88 -8.01 -1.67
CA HIS A 20 16.78 -8.42 -2.72
C HIS A 20 16.03 -9.40 -3.63
N GLU A 21 15.81 -9.00 -4.87
CA GLU A 21 14.89 -9.69 -5.76
C GLU A 21 13.49 -9.82 -5.10
N ASN A 22 12.91 -11.02 -5.02
CA ASN A 22 11.61 -11.27 -4.38
C ASN A 22 11.72 -11.62 -2.89
N ASN A 23 12.90 -11.54 -2.29
CA ASN A 23 13.12 -11.95 -0.91
C ASN A 23 13.15 -10.73 0.02
N LEU A 24 12.38 -10.82 1.09
CA LEU A 24 12.49 -9.89 2.21
C LEU A 24 13.84 -10.13 2.92
N ILE A 25 14.66 -9.09 3.03
CA ILE A 25 15.91 -9.13 3.79
C ILE A 25 15.64 -8.71 5.23
N ASP A 26 14.97 -7.57 5.41
CA ASP A 26 14.67 -7.04 6.73
C ASP A 26 13.50 -6.05 6.64
N CYS A 27 12.76 -5.89 7.74
CA CYS A 27 11.64 -4.97 7.83
C CYS A 27 11.59 -4.34 9.22
N GLN A 28 11.27 -3.06 9.26
CA GLN A 28 10.98 -2.34 10.48
C GLN A 28 9.68 -1.57 10.31
N GLU A 29 8.74 -1.80 11.24
CA GLU A 29 7.43 -1.16 11.18
C GLU A 29 6.89 -0.85 12.57
N ILE A 30 6.10 0.20 12.66
CA ILE A 30 5.36 0.59 13.85
C ILE A 30 4.00 1.12 13.46
N ASP A 31 2.96 0.54 14.04
CA ASP A 31 1.60 1.07 13.93
C ASP A 31 1.28 1.91 15.16
N SER A 32 1.21 3.23 14.97
CA SER A 32 0.97 4.18 16.05
C SER A 32 -0.22 5.09 15.73
N PRO A 33 -1.22 5.18 16.61
CA PRO A 33 -2.38 6.07 16.39
C PRO A 33 -2.00 7.54 16.16
N ASN A 34 -0.84 7.96 16.64
CA ASN A 34 -0.38 9.35 16.59
C ASN A 34 0.45 9.71 15.34
N TYR A 35 0.43 8.87 14.27
CA TYR A 35 1.15 9.17 13.03
C TYR A 35 2.61 9.61 13.22
N SER A 36 3.45 8.71 13.66
CA SER A 36 4.86 8.98 13.99
C SER A 36 5.83 8.88 12.78
N HIS A 37 5.33 9.07 11.55
CA HIS A 37 6.15 8.91 10.33
C HIS A 37 7.35 9.85 10.30
N SER A 38 7.15 11.14 10.65
CA SER A 38 8.24 12.13 10.65
C SER A 38 9.36 11.80 11.62
N GLU A 39 9.05 11.10 12.71
CA GLU A 39 9.99 10.74 13.75
C GLU A 39 10.72 9.43 13.42
N ASN A 40 10.02 8.46 12.83
CA ASN A 40 10.52 7.10 12.71
C ASN A 40 11.07 6.75 11.32
N LEU A 41 10.53 7.34 10.24
CA LEU A 41 10.85 6.89 8.88
C LEU A 41 12.35 6.89 8.59
N HIS A 42 13.03 8.00 8.84
CA HIS A 42 14.47 8.11 8.57
C HIS A 42 15.31 7.25 9.51
N VAL A 43 14.85 7.09 10.76
CA VAL A 43 15.51 6.20 11.75
C VAL A 43 15.41 4.76 11.26
N PHE A 44 14.23 4.31 10.81
CA PHE A 44 14.04 2.96 10.29
C PHE A 44 14.89 2.68 9.05
N ILE A 45 14.98 3.65 8.12
CA ILE A 45 15.84 3.52 6.93
C ILE A 45 17.31 3.35 7.33
N ASP A 46 17.82 4.21 8.21
CA ASP A 46 19.21 4.17 8.66
C ASP A 46 19.54 2.88 9.43
N ASP A 47 18.63 2.48 10.34
CA ASP A 47 18.79 1.25 11.12
C ASP A 47 18.77 0.00 10.25
N LEU A 48 17.88 -0.07 9.25
CA LEU A 48 17.83 -1.19 8.30
C LEU A 48 19.14 -1.28 7.50
N MET A 49 19.63 -0.16 6.98
CA MET A 49 20.89 -0.16 6.21
C MET A 49 22.06 -0.59 7.08
N LYS A 50 22.17 -0.07 8.31
CA LYS A 50 23.25 -0.41 9.26
C LYS A 50 23.21 -1.87 9.71
N ARG A 51 22.04 -2.38 10.12
CA ARG A 51 21.89 -3.76 10.59
C ARG A 51 22.28 -4.78 9.52
N ASN A 52 21.94 -4.47 8.28
CA ASN A 52 22.24 -5.36 7.15
C ASN A 52 23.62 -5.08 6.53
N LYS A 53 24.40 -4.15 7.10
CA LYS A 53 25.73 -3.76 6.61
C LYS A 53 25.72 -3.34 5.14
N LEU A 54 24.63 -2.72 4.70
CA LEU A 54 24.45 -2.22 3.34
C LEU A 54 24.80 -0.73 3.27
N LYS A 55 25.41 -0.34 2.17
CA LYS A 55 25.62 1.07 1.83
C LYS A 55 24.49 1.53 0.90
N PHE A 56 24.10 2.79 0.98
CA PHE A 56 23.04 3.35 0.14
C PHE A 56 23.28 3.18 -1.37
N ASN A 57 24.52 3.25 -1.83
CA ASN A 57 24.87 3.04 -3.23
C ASN A 57 24.68 1.60 -3.75
N GLN A 58 24.27 0.66 -2.90
CA GLN A 58 23.87 -0.70 -3.28
C GLN A 58 22.37 -0.81 -3.60
N LEU A 59 21.59 0.23 -3.27
CA LEU A 59 20.19 0.33 -3.68
C LEU A 59 20.09 0.52 -5.18
N LYS A 60 19.10 -0.12 -5.81
CA LYS A 60 18.82 -0.03 -7.25
C LYS A 60 17.52 0.67 -7.55
N ALA A 61 16.62 0.77 -6.56
CA ALA A 61 15.38 1.52 -6.64
C ALA A 61 14.88 1.83 -5.23
N CYS A 62 13.98 2.82 -5.15
CA CYS A 62 13.14 3.05 -3.99
C CYS A 62 11.68 2.88 -4.40
N ALA A 63 10.93 2.05 -3.70
CA ALA A 63 9.50 1.85 -3.90
C ALA A 63 8.71 2.56 -2.79
N ILE A 64 7.63 3.26 -3.18
CA ILE A 64 6.78 4.04 -2.28
C ILE A 64 5.30 3.73 -2.52
N SER A 65 4.50 3.69 -1.45
CA SER A 65 3.05 3.71 -1.60
C SER A 65 2.58 5.06 -2.15
N ARG A 66 1.82 5.01 -3.24
CA ARG A 66 1.29 6.22 -3.90
C ARG A 66 -0.05 6.69 -3.37
N GLY A 67 -0.63 5.95 -2.44
CA GLY A 67 -2.02 6.12 -1.97
C GLY A 67 -2.99 5.12 -2.61
N PRO A 68 -4.29 5.24 -2.26
CA PRO A 68 -4.86 6.24 -1.37
C PRO A 68 -4.39 6.11 0.09
N GLY A 69 -4.62 7.15 0.89
CA GLY A 69 -4.27 7.11 2.30
C GLY A 69 -4.13 8.48 2.96
N SER A 70 -3.38 8.53 4.06
CA SER A 70 -3.09 9.75 4.82
C SER A 70 -2.35 10.78 3.97
N TYR A 71 -2.94 11.95 3.80
CA TYR A 71 -2.37 13.06 3.04
C TYR A 71 -0.96 13.45 3.51
N THR A 72 -0.79 13.59 4.82
CA THR A 72 0.51 13.92 5.42
C THR A 72 1.49 12.75 5.33
N GLY A 73 1.03 11.53 5.65
CA GLY A 73 1.86 10.34 5.60
C GLY A 73 2.45 10.08 4.21
N LEU A 74 1.61 10.14 3.18
CA LEU A 74 2.04 9.97 1.79
C LEU A 74 3.10 11.00 1.36
N ARG A 75 2.97 12.25 1.79
CA ARG A 75 3.96 13.30 1.48
C ARG A 75 5.28 13.11 2.21
N ILE A 76 5.24 12.68 3.48
CA ILE A 76 6.45 12.38 4.25
C ILE A 76 7.22 11.25 3.57
N GLY A 77 6.55 10.13 3.26
CA GLY A 77 7.16 8.99 2.58
C GLY A 77 7.72 9.36 1.21
N LEU A 78 6.93 10.06 0.39
CA LEU A 78 7.36 10.47 -0.95
C LEU A 78 8.55 11.43 -0.90
N SER A 79 8.57 12.39 0.02
CA SER A 79 9.70 13.33 0.15
C SER A 79 10.99 12.59 0.50
N ALA A 80 10.92 11.62 1.42
CA ALA A 80 12.06 10.77 1.76
C ALA A 80 12.52 9.92 0.56
N ALA A 81 11.58 9.26 -0.13
CA ALA A 81 11.89 8.45 -1.31
C ALA A 81 12.52 9.27 -2.44
N LYS A 82 11.95 10.45 -2.75
CA LYS A 82 12.51 11.37 -3.75
C LYS A 82 13.92 11.83 -3.39
N GLY A 83 14.16 12.19 -2.12
CA GLY A 83 15.49 12.60 -1.66
C GLY A 83 16.54 11.50 -1.84
N ILE A 84 16.18 10.25 -1.52
CA ILE A 84 17.04 9.07 -1.70
C ILE A 84 17.30 8.82 -3.19
N CYS A 85 16.24 8.77 -4.01
CA CYS A 85 16.35 8.53 -5.45
C CYS A 85 17.21 9.60 -6.13
N PHE A 86 16.99 10.87 -5.81
CA PHE A 86 17.77 11.97 -6.37
C PHE A 86 19.26 11.90 -5.96
N GLY A 87 19.53 11.66 -4.67
CA GLY A 87 20.90 11.63 -4.16
C GLY A 87 21.71 10.43 -4.66
N LEU A 88 21.07 9.35 -5.07
CA LEU A 88 21.72 8.11 -5.53
C LEU A 88 21.61 7.88 -7.04
N ASP A 89 20.89 8.73 -7.76
CA ASP A 89 20.57 8.57 -9.18
C ASP A 89 19.91 7.19 -9.47
N ILE A 90 18.90 6.84 -8.67
CA ILE A 90 18.16 5.58 -8.81
C ILE A 90 16.66 5.85 -9.03
N PRO A 91 15.93 4.93 -9.71
CA PRO A 91 14.52 5.13 -10.02
C PRO A 91 13.60 5.07 -8.79
N LEU A 92 12.50 5.82 -8.90
CA LEU A 92 11.35 5.77 -8.00
C LEU A 92 10.26 4.86 -8.58
N ILE A 93 9.77 3.93 -7.78
CA ILE A 93 8.66 3.04 -8.11
C ILE A 93 7.47 3.38 -7.24
N SER A 94 6.30 3.59 -7.83
CA SER A 94 5.07 3.80 -7.06
C SER A 94 4.19 2.55 -7.04
N ILE A 95 3.56 2.28 -5.90
CA ILE A 95 2.67 1.13 -5.72
C ILE A 95 1.38 1.61 -5.02
N SER A 96 0.22 1.17 -5.52
CA SER A 96 -1.06 1.45 -4.88
C SER A 96 -1.12 0.84 -3.48
N SER A 97 -1.53 1.62 -2.48
CA SER A 97 -1.74 1.11 -1.11
C SER A 97 -2.81 0.02 -1.07
N LEU A 98 -3.85 0.12 -1.91
CA LEU A 98 -4.87 -0.93 -2.06
C LEU A 98 -4.30 -2.20 -2.68
N LYS A 99 -3.37 -2.09 -3.65
CA LYS A 99 -2.69 -3.26 -4.22
C LYS A 99 -1.75 -3.92 -3.21
N VAL A 100 -1.08 -3.13 -2.37
CA VAL A 100 -0.26 -3.66 -1.26
C VAL A 100 -1.10 -4.47 -0.29
N ILE A 101 -2.29 -3.97 0.09
CA ILE A 101 -3.23 -4.71 0.95
C ILE A 101 -3.70 -6.01 0.26
N ALA A 102 -4.11 -5.94 -1.01
CA ALA A 102 -4.55 -7.13 -1.75
C ALA A 102 -3.45 -8.20 -1.87
N ASN A 103 -2.18 -7.79 -1.98
CA ASN A 103 -1.03 -8.70 -2.06
C ASN A 103 -0.69 -9.42 -0.75
N THR A 104 -1.45 -9.20 0.32
CA THR A 104 -1.26 -9.89 1.60
C THR A 104 -1.95 -11.25 1.65
N VAL A 105 -2.84 -11.55 0.73
CA VAL A 105 -3.69 -12.74 0.73
C VAL A 105 -3.63 -13.48 -0.59
N GLU A 106 -3.75 -14.80 -0.49
CA GLU A 106 -4.07 -15.67 -1.62
C GLU A 106 -5.53 -16.09 -1.49
N PHE A 107 -6.34 -15.83 -2.51
CA PHE A 107 -7.77 -16.11 -2.47
C PHE A 107 -8.28 -16.55 -3.86
N ASP A 108 -9.03 -17.65 -3.87
CA ASP A 108 -9.69 -18.14 -5.08
C ASP A 108 -11.05 -17.43 -5.26
N GLY A 109 -11.01 -16.25 -5.85
CA GLY A 109 -12.13 -15.32 -6.04
C GLY A 109 -11.64 -13.90 -6.29
N LEU A 110 -12.50 -12.92 -6.03
CA LEU A 110 -12.14 -11.51 -6.11
C LEU A 110 -11.73 -10.95 -4.74
N ILE A 111 -10.66 -10.19 -4.73
CA ILE A 111 -10.18 -9.48 -3.54
C ILE A 111 -10.66 -8.04 -3.61
N VAL A 112 -11.51 -7.63 -2.66
CA VAL A 112 -11.96 -6.25 -2.49
C VAL A 112 -11.07 -5.59 -1.44
N SER A 113 -10.06 -4.89 -1.90
CA SER A 113 -9.17 -4.14 -1.02
C SER A 113 -9.79 -2.81 -0.65
N THR A 114 -9.85 -2.51 0.65
CA THR A 114 -10.56 -1.32 1.16
C THR A 114 -9.73 -0.56 2.19
N MET A 115 -9.79 0.77 2.14
CA MET A 115 -9.25 1.65 3.18
C MET A 115 -10.34 2.61 3.66
N ASP A 116 -10.36 2.92 4.95
CA ASP A 116 -11.33 3.86 5.52
C ASP A 116 -11.17 5.26 4.91
N ALA A 117 -12.24 5.78 4.29
CA ALA A 117 -12.28 7.10 3.67
C ALA A 117 -13.11 8.12 4.48
N ARG A 118 -13.33 7.82 5.78
CA ARG A 118 -14.20 8.53 6.75
C ARG A 118 -15.69 8.42 6.41
N ARG A 119 -16.55 8.71 7.39
CA ARG A 119 -18.03 8.54 7.30
C ARG A 119 -18.36 7.13 6.77
N ASP A 120 -19.35 7.01 5.90
CA ASP A 120 -19.79 5.72 5.31
C ASP A 120 -19.05 5.39 4.00
N GLU A 121 -17.88 6.00 3.76
CA GLU A 121 -17.10 5.79 2.56
C GLU A 121 -15.82 4.97 2.83
N VAL A 122 -15.44 4.22 1.81
CA VAL A 122 -14.13 3.55 1.72
C VAL A 122 -13.44 3.96 0.43
N TYR A 123 -12.12 3.92 0.39
CA TYR A 123 -11.41 3.75 -0.87
C TYR A 123 -11.39 2.27 -1.18
N SER A 124 -11.80 1.89 -2.39
CA SER A 124 -11.86 0.50 -2.81
C SER A 124 -11.16 0.27 -4.15
N CYS A 125 -10.64 -0.93 -4.33
CA CYS A 125 -10.18 -1.47 -5.60
C CYS A 125 -10.42 -2.98 -5.59
N ILE A 126 -10.84 -3.54 -6.72
CA ILE A 126 -11.15 -4.96 -6.82
C ILE A 126 -10.12 -5.61 -7.73
N PHE A 127 -9.54 -6.70 -7.24
CA PHE A 127 -8.53 -7.49 -7.92
C PHE A 127 -8.98 -8.93 -8.13
N ASP A 128 -8.45 -9.56 -9.18
CA ASP A 128 -8.49 -11.02 -9.30
C ASP A 128 -7.39 -11.68 -8.44
N ASN A 129 -7.33 -13.00 -8.48
CA ASN A 129 -6.33 -13.81 -7.76
C ASN A 129 -4.87 -13.65 -8.26
N LYS A 130 -4.67 -12.93 -9.38
CA LYS A 130 -3.36 -12.57 -9.93
C LYS A 130 -3.02 -11.09 -9.73
N LEU A 131 -3.82 -10.38 -8.93
CA LEU A 131 -3.71 -8.94 -8.70
C LEU A 131 -3.89 -8.06 -9.96
N ASN A 132 -4.60 -8.58 -10.99
CA ASN A 132 -5.09 -7.74 -12.06
C ASN A 132 -6.27 -6.92 -11.57
N VAL A 133 -6.34 -5.66 -11.98
CA VAL A 133 -7.43 -4.75 -11.60
C VAL A 133 -8.70 -5.13 -12.35
N ILE A 134 -9.77 -5.45 -11.61
CA ILE A 134 -11.12 -5.69 -12.12
C ILE A 134 -11.98 -4.43 -12.03
N CYS A 135 -11.87 -3.68 -10.92
CA CYS A 135 -12.46 -2.36 -10.77
C CYS A 135 -11.43 -1.40 -10.23
N ASP A 136 -11.28 -0.25 -10.89
CA ASP A 136 -10.31 0.77 -10.55
C ASP A 136 -10.52 1.39 -9.17
N GLU A 137 -9.44 1.99 -8.66
CA GLU A 137 -9.42 2.70 -7.38
C GLU A 137 -10.43 3.85 -7.37
N LYS A 138 -11.36 3.85 -6.44
CA LYS A 138 -12.37 4.89 -6.26
C LYS A 138 -12.76 5.10 -4.80
N PRO A 139 -13.24 6.29 -4.44
CA PRO A 139 -14.04 6.45 -3.22
C PRO A 139 -15.43 5.86 -3.47
N GLU A 140 -15.99 5.17 -2.49
CA GLU A 140 -17.26 4.47 -2.59
C GLU A 140 -18.04 4.55 -1.28
N VAL A 141 -19.30 4.97 -1.37
CA VAL A 141 -20.23 4.93 -0.22
C VAL A 141 -20.72 3.50 -0.04
N ILE A 142 -20.53 2.96 1.15
CA ILE A 142 -20.96 1.61 1.48
C ILE A 142 -22.39 1.63 2.03
N ASN A 143 -23.19 0.70 1.52
CA ASN A 143 -24.57 0.46 1.95
C ASN A 143 -24.86 -1.05 2.01
N ASN A 144 -26.07 -1.43 2.37
CA ASN A 144 -26.46 -2.82 2.55
C ASN A 144 -26.37 -3.68 1.28
N ASN A 145 -26.46 -3.08 0.09
CA ASN A 145 -26.39 -3.78 -1.20
C ASN A 145 -25.01 -3.69 -1.86
N SER A 146 -24.03 -3.04 -1.22
CA SER A 146 -22.69 -2.92 -1.80
C SER A 146 -22.11 -4.30 -2.08
N TYR A 147 -21.51 -4.44 -3.28
CA TYR A 147 -20.92 -5.67 -3.83
C TYR A 147 -21.88 -6.84 -4.08
N SER A 148 -23.22 -6.70 -3.86
CA SER A 148 -24.17 -7.79 -4.03
C SER A 148 -24.16 -8.38 -5.45
N ASP A 149 -24.13 -7.56 -6.49
CA ASP A 149 -24.09 -8.02 -7.89
C ASP A 149 -22.83 -8.79 -8.22
N LEU A 150 -21.69 -8.41 -7.64
CA LEU A 150 -20.43 -9.13 -7.79
C LEU A 150 -20.47 -10.47 -7.05
N ALA A 151 -21.07 -10.48 -5.87
CA ALA A 151 -21.22 -11.67 -5.03
C ALA A 151 -22.15 -12.74 -5.64
N LEU A 152 -23.05 -12.36 -6.54
CA LEU A 152 -23.88 -13.33 -7.29
C LEU A 152 -23.06 -14.26 -8.18
N LYS A 153 -21.89 -13.81 -8.64
CA LYS A 153 -21.08 -14.53 -9.62
C LYS A 153 -19.71 -14.93 -9.09
N ASN A 154 -19.28 -14.39 -7.97
CA ASN A 154 -17.92 -14.55 -7.46
C ASN A 154 -17.94 -14.71 -5.94
N ARG A 155 -16.93 -15.40 -5.42
CA ARG A 155 -16.57 -15.32 -4.00
C ARG A 155 -15.77 -14.04 -3.80
N LEU A 156 -16.10 -13.28 -2.77
CA LEU A 156 -15.42 -12.02 -2.45
C LEU A 156 -14.72 -12.14 -1.11
N LEU A 157 -13.46 -11.67 -1.06
CA LEU A 157 -12.74 -11.46 0.19
C LEU A 157 -12.50 -9.96 0.36
N ILE A 158 -13.10 -9.36 1.37
CA ILE A 158 -12.88 -7.95 1.70
C ILE A 158 -11.75 -7.85 2.72
N VAL A 159 -10.74 -7.04 2.41
CA VAL A 159 -9.53 -6.82 3.23
C VAL A 159 -9.24 -5.33 3.41
N GLY A 160 -8.37 -4.99 4.36
CA GLY A 160 -8.02 -3.62 4.72
C GLY A 160 -8.91 -3.07 5.83
N ASP A 161 -8.58 -1.89 6.38
CA ASP A 161 -9.30 -1.32 7.52
C ASP A 161 -10.73 -0.87 7.17
N GLY A 162 -11.01 -0.58 5.89
CA GLY A 162 -12.37 -0.31 5.41
C GLY A 162 -13.32 -1.51 5.55
N GLN A 163 -12.80 -2.76 5.65
CA GLN A 163 -13.63 -3.94 5.85
C GLN A 163 -14.47 -3.88 7.14
N ILE A 164 -14.00 -3.16 8.18
CA ILE A 164 -14.74 -3.00 9.43
C ILE A 164 -16.07 -2.32 9.16
N LYS A 165 -16.04 -1.29 8.33
CA LYS A 165 -17.24 -0.55 7.88
C LYS A 165 -18.09 -1.40 6.95
N CYS A 166 -17.48 -2.08 5.99
CA CYS A 166 -18.18 -2.98 5.08
C CYS A 166 -18.96 -4.06 5.86
N LYS A 167 -18.31 -4.72 6.83
CA LYS A 167 -18.94 -5.76 7.66
C LYS A 167 -20.13 -5.26 8.48
N LYS A 168 -20.13 -3.97 8.84
CA LYS A 168 -21.22 -3.34 9.61
C LYS A 168 -22.40 -2.94 8.75
N LEU A 169 -22.17 -2.53 7.50
CA LEU A 169 -23.18 -1.89 6.64
C LEU A 169 -23.74 -2.82 5.55
N ILE A 170 -22.96 -3.79 5.08
CA ILE A 170 -23.38 -4.73 4.05
C ILE A 170 -24.19 -5.86 4.68
N ASP A 171 -25.32 -6.19 4.08
CA ASP A 171 -26.13 -7.32 4.51
C ASP A 171 -25.36 -8.65 4.38
N ASN A 172 -25.70 -9.61 5.25
CA ASN A 172 -25.05 -10.92 5.23
C ASN A 172 -25.22 -11.61 3.87
N ASN A 173 -24.10 -12.00 3.29
CA ASN A 173 -24.04 -12.73 2.04
C ASN A 173 -22.97 -13.82 2.17
N GLU A 174 -23.33 -15.08 1.88
CA GLU A 174 -22.43 -16.23 2.03
C GLU A 174 -21.20 -16.19 1.11
N ASN A 175 -21.29 -15.43 0.01
CA ASN A 175 -20.19 -15.23 -0.92
C ASN A 175 -19.28 -14.06 -0.55
N ILE A 176 -19.58 -13.31 0.52
CA ILE A 176 -18.74 -12.21 1.03
C ILE A 176 -18.07 -12.64 2.33
N THR A 177 -16.76 -12.68 2.31
CA THR A 177 -15.92 -13.02 3.48
C THR A 177 -15.01 -11.87 3.85
N TYR A 178 -14.50 -11.87 5.09
CA TYR A 178 -13.65 -10.83 5.65
C TYR A 178 -12.43 -11.45 6.29
N ASN A 179 -11.27 -10.78 6.22
CA ASN A 179 -10.08 -11.19 6.94
C ASN A 179 -9.69 -10.13 7.98
N PRO A 180 -10.07 -10.29 9.26
CA PRO A 180 -9.86 -9.29 10.30
C PRO A 180 -8.38 -9.04 10.65
N GLU A 181 -7.47 -9.90 10.22
CA GLU A 181 -6.03 -9.76 10.47
C GLU A 181 -5.36 -8.79 9.47
N ILE A 182 -5.98 -8.58 8.31
CA ILE A 182 -5.44 -7.73 7.25
C ILE A 182 -6.12 -6.37 7.28
N LEU A 183 -5.55 -5.45 8.02
CA LEU A 183 -6.13 -4.11 8.19
C LEU A 183 -5.34 -3.01 7.47
N LYS A 184 -4.01 -3.08 7.44
CA LYS A 184 -3.17 -1.99 6.94
C LYS A 184 -2.08 -2.49 6.00
N PRO A 185 -1.68 -1.67 5.01
CA PRO A 185 -0.55 -2.02 4.16
C PRO A 185 0.76 -2.01 4.95
N SER A 186 1.72 -2.82 4.51
CA SER A 186 3.08 -2.86 5.03
C SER A 186 4.09 -2.99 3.88
N SER A 187 5.25 -2.37 4.03
CA SER A 187 6.31 -2.35 3.01
C SER A 187 6.79 -3.75 2.63
N LYS A 188 6.70 -4.74 3.51
CA LYS A 188 7.06 -6.13 3.22
C LYS A 188 6.17 -6.78 2.13
N TYR A 189 4.96 -6.29 1.94
CA TYR A 189 4.05 -6.76 0.90
C TYR A 189 4.18 -5.98 -0.43
N MET A 190 5.10 -5.02 -0.53
CA MET A 190 5.43 -4.31 -1.76
C MET A 190 6.44 -5.07 -2.62
N ILE A 191 7.18 -6.02 -2.06
CA ILE A 191 8.42 -6.59 -2.61
C ILE A 191 8.25 -7.20 -4.00
N SER A 192 7.28 -8.10 -4.17
CA SER A 192 7.02 -8.75 -5.45
C SER A 192 6.63 -7.74 -6.53
N ILE A 193 5.76 -6.79 -6.18
CA ILE A 193 5.29 -5.74 -7.08
C ILE A 193 6.43 -4.78 -7.45
N ALA A 194 7.24 -4.36 -6.48
CA ALA A 194 8.39 -3.48 -6.73
C ALA A 194 9.43 -4.15 -7.64
N ASN A 195 9.72 -5.44 -7.41
CA ASN A 195 10.67 -6.17 -8.22
C ASN A 195 10.17 -6.42 -9.66
N GLU A 196 8.86 -6.65 -9.83
CA GLU A 196 8.24 -6.76 -11.15
C GLU A 196 8.36 -5.44 -11.92
N LYS A 197 7.98 -4.32 -11.30
CA LYS A 197 8.10 -2.98 -11.88
C LYS A 197 9.53 -2.60 -12.21
N LEU A 198 10.49 -2.96 -11.34
CA LEU A 198 11.91 -2.74 -11.61
C LEU A 198 12.38 -3.48 -12.88
N LYS A 199 11.90 -4.72 -13.07
CA LYS A 199 12.24 -5.54 -14.28
C LYS A 199 11.60 -5.03 -15.56
N GLN A 200 10.47 -4.32 -15.44
CA GLN A 200 9.72 -3.75 -16.57
C GLN A 200 10.09 -2.29 -16.84
N ASP A 201 11.04 -1.73 -16.10
CA ASP A 201 11.43 -0.31 -16.15
C ASP A 201 10.22 0.64 -15.94
N GLU A 202 9.24 0.21 -15.13
CA GLU A 202 8.08 1.01 -14.76
C GLU A 202 8.42 2.00 -13.64
N PHE A 203 8.95 3.15 -14.01
CA PHE A 203 9.43 4.17 -13.10
C PHE A 203 8.60 5.44 -13.19
N GLU A 204 8.57 6.19 -12.08
CA GLU A 204 7.94 7.49 -12.01
C GLU A 204 8.91 8.61 -12.41
N ASP A 205 8.36 9.67 -12.98
CA ASP A 205 9.12 10.91 -13.15
C ASP A 205 9.42 11.52 -11.78
N LEU A 206 10.68 11.49 -11.37
CA LEU A 206 11.08 11.89 -10.03
C LEU A 206 10.72 13.34 -9.71
N ALA A 207 10.74 14.25 -10.69
CA ALA A 207 10.42 15.65 -10.48
C ALA A 207 8.92 15.90 -10.30
N TYR A 208 8.10 15.28 -11.15
CA TYR A 208 6.67 15.60 -11.27
C TYR A 208 5.74 14.60 -10.59
N PHE A 209 6.24 13.44 -10.15
CA PHE A 209 5.39 12.45 -9.48
C PHE A 209 4.78 13.02 -8.18
N GLU A 210 3.48 12.83 -8.02
CA GLU A 210 2.72 13.19 -6.82
C GLU A 210 1.87 12.00 -6.33
N PRO A 211 1.50 11.95 -5.04
CA PRO A 211 0.60 10.92 -4.53
C PRO A 211 -0.77 11.00 -5.21
N LYS A 212 -1.42 9.84 -5.37
CA LYS A 212 -2.76 9.77 -5.94
C LYS A 212 -3.80 10.08 -4.87
N TYR A 213 -4.40 11.26 -4.94
CA TYR A 213 -5.51 11.67 -4.09
C TYR A 213 -6.84 11.36 -4.78
N LEU A 214 -7.61 10.41 -4.23
CA LEU A 214 -8.94 10.04 -4.77
C LEU A 214 -10.06 11.00 -4.34
N LYS A 215 -9.78 11.89 -3.40
CA LYS A 215 -10.67 12.97 -2.94
C LYS A 215 -9.89 14.26 -2.80
N GLU A 216 -10.55 15.38 -3.05
CA GLU A 216 -10.00 16.69 -2.72
C GLU A 216 -9.81 16.83 -1.21
N PHE A 217 -8.71 17.45 -0.82
CA PHE A 217 -8.46 17.75 0.58
C PHE A 217 -9.43 18.85 1.04
N ARG A 218 -10.35 18.51 1.92
CA ARG A 218 -11.23 19.50 2.56
C ARG A 218 -10.67 19.84 3.94
N THR A 219 -10.23 21.08 4.11
CA THR A 219 -10.02 21.66 5.46
C THR A 219 -11.40 21.82 6.10
N ASN A 220 -11.56 21.27 7.29
CA ASN A 220 -12.74 21.54 8.13
C ASN A 220 -12.65 22.97 8.65
#